data_830bcef1238a2071630a0bdbf84437cc
#
_entry.id   830bcef1238a2071630a0bdbf84437cc
#
_cell.length_a   1.000
_cell.length_b   1.000
_cell.length_c   1.000
_cell.angle_alpha   90.00
_cell.angle_beta   90.00
_cell.angle_gamma   90.00
#
_symmetry.space_group_name_H-M   'P 1'
#
loop_
_entity.id
_entity.type
_entity.pdbx_description
1 polymer ?
#
loop_
_entity_poly.entity_id
_entity_poly.type
_entity_poly.pdbx_seq_one_letter_code
_entity_poly.pdbx_strand_id
1 'polypeptide(L)'
;MKNSEQRITCEQAKAIDLVDYLSALGHEPKKIIRFDYWYLSPLRNEKTASFKVNRPINRWYDHGIGKGGNLIDFAILYHHCTIGELLQSLQGHFSFHEPSLQQQPKSIQLENKIQILQDFILSSCSLLYYLKQRKIPYEIADLFCREVRYQFNEKIYYAIGFKNDAGGYEL
;
A
#
# COMPACT_ATOMS: atom_id res chain seq x y z
N MET A 1 30.80 1.78 31.06
CA MET A 1 29.37 1.61 30.71
C MET A 1 29.28 1.39 29.23
N LYS A 2 28.96 0.17 28.80
CA LYS A 2 28.84 -0.15 27.36
C LYS A 2 27.48 0.38 26.89
N ASN A 3 27.47 1.42 26.06
CA ASN A 3 26.28 1.78 25.31
C ASN A 3 25.90 0.57 24.44
N SER A 4 24.82 -0.07 24.74
CA SER A 4 24.18 -1.04 23.85
C SER A 4 23.64 -0.25 22.67
N GLU A 5 24.38 -0.18 21.57
CA GLU A 5 23.89 0.33 20.29
C GLU A 5 22.67 -0.53 19.91
N GLN A 6 21.51 0.05 20.07
CA GLN A 6 20.24 -0.61 19.81
C GLN A 6 20.09 -0.76 18.29
N ARG A 7 20.37 -1.95 17.79
CA ARG A 7 20.28 -2.24 16.34
C ARG A 7 18.86 -2.12 15.87
N ILE A 8 18.65 -1.30 14.84
CA ILE A 8 17.33 -1.16 14.18
C ILE A 8 16.93 -2.49 13.56
N THR A 9 15.69 -2.91 13.83
CA THR A 9 15.10 -4.11 13.22
C THR A 9 14.51 -3.78 11.85
N CYS A 10 14.29 -4.79 11.00
CA CYS A 10 13.59 -4.62 9.73
C CYS A 10 12.17 -4.05 9.92
N GLU A 11 11.49 -4.38 11.02
CA GLU A 11 10.15 -3.87 11.32
C GLU A 11 10.17 -2.38 11.64
N GLN A 12 11.14 -1.95 12.44
CA GLN A 12 11.34 -0.53 12.72
C GLN A 12 11.71 0.24 11.46
N ALA A 13 12.57 -0.31 10.61
CA ALA A 13 12.92 0.32 9.33
C ALA A 13 11.71 0.45 8.40
N LYS A 14 10.81 -0.54 8.32
CA LYS A 14 9.56 -0.47 7.55
C LYS A 14 8.56 0.55 8.11
N ALA A 15 8.64 0.88 9.40
CA ALA A 15 7.77 1.85 10.05
C ALA A 15 8.21 3.31 9.81
N ILE A 16 9.42 3.54 9.31
CA ILE A 16 9.87 4.89 8.92
C ILE A 16 8.99 5.40 7.78
N ASP A 17 8.46 6.62 7.89
CA ASP A 17 7.62 7.23 6.87
C ASP A 17 8.40 7.45 5.57
N LEU A 18 7.92 6.89 4.46
CA LEU A 18 8.56 6.98 3.15
C LEU A 18 8.62 8.41 2.59
N VAL A 19 7.61 9.24 2.90
CA VAL A 19 7.60 10.64 2.44
C VAL A 19 8.68 11.43 3.15
N ASP A 20 8.82 11.24 4.47
CA ASP A 20 9.84 11.91 5.27
C ASP A 20 11.24 11.40 4.91
N TYR A 21 11.37 10.10 4.63
CA TYR A 21 12.62 9.52 4.14
C TYR A 21 13.06 10.08 2.79
N LEU A 22 12.13 10.21 1.83
CA LEU A 22 12.41 10.81 0.53
C LEU A 22 12.78 12.30 0.65
N SER A 23 12.10 13.03 1.52
CA SER A 23 12.43 14.44 1.81
C SER A 23 13.85 14.58 2.39
N ALA A 24 14.26 13.70 3.31
CA ALA A 24 15.62 13.67 3.85
C ALA A 24 16.68 13.37 2.78
N LEU A 25 16.32 12.63 1.72
CA LEU A 25 17.18 12.39 0.54
C LEU A 25 17.14 13.54 -0.48
N GLY A 26 16.36 14.62 -0.22
CA GLY A 26 16.23 15.76 -1.11
C GLY A 26 15.19 15.60 -2.23
N HIS A 27 14.34 14.60 -2.15
CA HIS A 27 13.27 14.38 -3.11
C HIS A 27 11.96 14.99 -2.62
N GLU A 28 11.42 15.96 -3.38
CA GLU A 28 10.15 16.60 -3.07
C GLU A 28 9.04 16.15 -4.04
N PRO A 29 7.80 15.96 -3.55
CA PRO A 29 6.70 15.56 -4.41
C PRO A 29 6.35 16.67 -5.41
N LYS A 30 6.09 16.29 -6.66
CA LYS A 30 5.61 17.23 -7.70
C LYS A 30 4.12 17.52 -7.58
N LYS A 31 3.37 16.60 -7.01
CA LYS A 31 1.93 16.76 -6.71
C LYS A 31 1.50 15.82 -5.60
N ILE A 32 0.45 16.21 -4.88
CA ILE A 32 -0.19 15.39 -3.85
C ILE A 32 -1.66 15.29 -4.25
N ILE A 33 -2.17 14.06 -4.35
CA ILE A 33 -3.58 13.79 -4.63
C ILE A 33 -4.12 12.91 -3.51
N ARG A 34 -4.91 13.50 -2.62
CA ARG A 34 -5.40 12.84 -1.40
C ARG A 34 -4.24 12.33 -0.54
N PHE A 35 -4.01 11.02 -0.51
CA PHE A 35 -2.95 10.37 0.27
C PHE A 35 -1.78 9.91 -0.59
N ASP A 36 -1.83 10.14 -1.90
CA ASP A 36 -0.79 9.75 -2.86
C ASP A 36 0.13 10.92 -3.16
N TYR A 37 1.39 10.77 -2.82
CA TYR A 37 2.50 11.69 -3.08
C TYR A 37 3.21 11.25 -4.35
N TRP A 38 3.26 12.12 -5.37
CA TRP A 38 3.81 11.81 -6.68
C TRP A 38 5.13 12.53 -6.90
N TYR A 39 6.16 11.77 -7.21
CA TYR A 39 7.54 12.24 -7.41
C TYR A 39 8.00 11.97 -8.85
N LEU A 40 9.00 12.72 -9.32
CA LEU A 40 9.90 12.19 -10.34
C LEU A 40 10.64 11.01 -9.71
N SER A 41 10.78 9.91 -10.46
CA SER A 41 11.38 8.69 -9.89
C SER A 41 12.78 8.96 -9.35
N PRO A 42 13.05 8.66 -8.07
CA PRO A 42 14.41 8.70 -7.55
C PRO A 42 15.32 7.61 -8.12
N LEU A 43 14.73 6.59 -8.75
CA LEU A 43 15.43 5.40 -9.26
C LEU A 43 15.88 5.55 -10.73
N ARG A 44 15.42 6.60 -11.41
CA ARG A 44 15.73 6.85 -12.83
C ARG A 44 15.44 8.29 -13.23
N ASN A 45 15.99 8.71 -14.37
CA ASN A 45 15.70 10.03 -14.95
C ASN A 45 14.35 10.00 -15.70
N GLU A 46 13.45 10.93 -15.37
CA GLU A 46 12.17 11.11 -16.07
C GLU A 46 11.71 12.56 -16.03
N LYS A 47 10.81 12.91 -16.95
CA LYS A 47 10.24 14.27 -17.06
C LYS A 47 8.87 14.39 -16.42
N THR A 48 8.16 13.29 -16.25
CA THR A 48 6.78 13.24 -15.73
C THR A 48 6.77 12.40 -14.47
N ALA A 49 6.15 12.91 -13.39
CA ALA A 49 6.09 12.21 -12.11
C ALA A 49 5.31 10.89 -12.24
N SER A 50 5.97 9.78 -12.03
CA SER A 50 5.42 8.44 -12.10
C SER A 50 5.75 7.54 -10.90
N PHE A 51 6.58 8.03 -9.98
CA PHE A 51 6.84 7.37 -8.70
C PHE A 51 5.82 7.86 -7.68
N LYS A 52 5.05 6.94 -7.11
CA LYS A 52 3.97 7.24 -6.18
C LYS A 52 4.25 6.64 -4.82
N VAL A 53 4.02 7.42 -3.75
CA VAL A 53 3.99 6.95 -2.37
C VAL A 53 2.59 7.14 -1.82
N ASN A 54 1.98 6.06 -1.36
CA ASN A 54 0.75 6.12 -0.58
C ASN A 54 1.12 6.16 0.91
N ARG A 55 1.00 7.35 1.53
CA ARG A 55 1.49 7.61 2.88
C ARG A 55 0.81 6.77 3.96
N PRO A 56 -0.54 6.61 4.00
CA PRO A 56 -1.22 5.83 5.03
C PRO A 56 -0.79 4.36 5.11
N ILE A 57 -0.52 3.72 3.97
CA ILE A 57 -0.06 2.32 3.94
C ILE A 57 1.46 2.20 3.90
N ASN A 58 2.17 3.34 3.83
CA ASN A 58 3.63 3.45 3.77
C ASN A 58 4.25 2.56 2.66
N ARG A 59 3.70 2.68 1.43
CA ARG A 59 4.13 1.91 0.26
C ARG A 59 4.39 2.82 -0.92
N TRP A 60 5.37 2.44 -1.72
CA TRP A 60 5.66 3.11 -2.99
C TRP A 60 5.38 2.20 -4.18
N TYR A 61 5.18 2.82 -5.32
CA TYR A 61 5.09 2.16 -6.61
C TYR A 61 5.61 3.09 -7.71
N ASP A 62 6.57 2.60 -8.51
CA ASP A 62 7.09 3.29 -9.69
C ASP A 62 6.44 2.71 -10.95
N HIS A 63 5.56 3.49 -11.57
CA HIS A 63 4.84 3.09 -12.78
C HIS A 63 5.75 2.92 -13.98
N GLY A 64 6.94 3.54 -13.99
CA GLY A 64 7.87 3.47 -15.11
C GLY A 64 8.66 2.15 -15.16
N ILE A 65 9.00 1.57 -14.01
CA ILE A 65 9.71 0.30 -13.93
C ILE A 65 8.82 -0.87 -13.47
N GLY A 66 7.55 -0.59 -13.14
CA GLY A 66 6.59 -1.61 -12.70
C GLY A 66 6.95 -2.27 -11.36
N LYS A 67 7.67 -1.56 -10.48
CA LYS A 67 8.10 -2.07 -9.17
C LYS A 67 7.53 -1.23 -8.04
N GLY A 68 7.33 -1.86 -6.89
CA GLY A 68 6.86 -1.22 -5.67
C GLY A 68 7.25 -2.00 -4.43
N GLY A 69 6.99 -1.40 -3.25
CA GLY A 69 7.33 -2.05 -2.00
C GLY A 69 7.23 -1.14 -0.78
N ASN A 70 7.97 -1.48 0.26
CA ASN A 70 8.16 -0.70 1.47
C ASN A 70 9.48 0.10 1.42
N LEU A 71 9.83 0.75 2.53
CA LEU A 71 11.06 1.54 2.64
C LEU A 71 12.32 0.70 2.37
N ILE A 72 12.39 -0.53 2.89
CA ILE A 72 13.57 -1.40 2.68
C ILE A 72 13.74 -1.72 1.19
N ASP A 73 12.63 -2.07 0.50
CA ASP A 73 12.67 -2.37 -0.93
C ASP A 73 13.13 -1.17 -1.75
N PHE A 74 12.70 0.05 -1.38
CA PHE A 74 13.13 1.29 -2.01
C PHE A 74 14.63 1.56 -1.74
N ALA A 75 15.04 1.52 -0.48
CA ALA A 75 16.38 1.91 -0.07
C ALA A 75 17.45 0.99 -0.66
N ILE A 76 17.21 -0.32 -0.76
CA ILE A 76 18.09 -1.27 -1.42
C ILE A 76 18.29 -0.91 -2.89
N LEU A 77 17.22 -0.57 -3.60
CA LEU A 77 17.28 -0.17 -5.01
C LEU A 77 17.98 1.19 -5.18
N TYR A 78 17.73 2.13 -4.28
CA TYR A 78 18.27 3.49 -4.35
C TYR A 78 19.77 3.55 -3.98
N HIS A 79 20.15 2.91 -2.88
CA HIS A 79 21.53 2.93 -2.39
C HIS A 79 22.40 1.79 -2.92
N HIS A 80 21.82 0.83 -3.66
CA HIS A 80 22.52 -0.37 -4.13
C HIS A 80 23.23 -1.14 -3.00
N CYS A 81 22.57 -1.26 -1.85
CA CYS A 81 23.11 -1.86 -0.64
C CYS A 81 22.36 -3.12 -0.23
N THR A 82 22.94 -3.89 0.68
CA THR A 82 22.28 -5.01 1.36
C THR A 82 21.36 -4.53 2.49
N ILE A 83 20.45 -5.39 2.96
CA ILE A 83 19.59 -5.09 4.12
C ILE A 83 20.44 -4.77 5.36
N GLY A 84 21.54 -5.51 5.58
CA GLY A 84 22.42 -5.30 6.72
C GLY A 84 23.07 -3.92 6.71
N GLU A 85 23.62 -3.49 5.57
CA GLU A 85 24.22 -2.16 5.39
C GLU A 85 23.18 -1.05 5.55
N LEU A 86 21.97 -1.24 5.01
CA LEU A 86 20.88 -0.29 5.20
C LEU A 86 20.53 -0.12 6.68
N LEU A 87 20.31 -1.22 7.41
CA LEU A 87 19.97 -1.15 8.83
C LEU A 87 21.08 -0.49 9.66
N GLN A 88 22.34 -0.69 9.28
CA GLN A 88 23.46 -0.04 9.92
C GLN A 88 23.50 1.46 9.62
N SER A 89 23.23 1.88 8.38
CA SER A 89 23.19 3.31 8.01
C SER A 89 22.06 4.07 8.68
N LEU A 90 20.91 3.43 8.87
CA LEU A 90 19.76 4.03 9.55
C LEU A 90 19.99 4.29 11.04
N GLN A 91 20.95 3.60 11.68
CA GLN A 91 21.29 3.80 13.10
C GLN A 91 21.90 5.17 13.41
N GLY A 92 22.56 5.80 12.43
CA GLY A 92 23.28 7.06 12.62
C GLY A 92 22.48 8.33 12.31
N HIS A 93 21.37 8.26 11.60
CA HIS A 93 20.71 9.42 11.00
C HIS A 93 19.25 9.65 11.39
N PHE A 94 18.58 8.68 11.97
CA PHE A 94 17.21 8.84 12.40
C PHE A 94 17.12 8.73 13.92
N SER A 95 16.97 9.87 14.58
CA SER A 95 16.48 9.90 15.96
C SER A 95 15.05 9.39 15.94
N PHE A 96 14.85 8.16 16.40
CA PHE A 96 13.49 7.65 16.62
C PHE A 96 12.90 8.49 17.76
N HIS A 97 12.04 9.42 17.44
CA HIS A 97 11.00 9.77 18.36
C HIS A 97 10.12 8.52 18.46
N GLU A 98 10.26 7.79 19.58
CA GLU A 98 9.15 6.92 19.98
C GLU A 98 7.89 7.76 19.81
N PRO A 99 6.87 7.28 19.07
CA PRO A 99 5.60 7.96 19.08
C PRO A 99 5.17 8.00 20.54
N SER A 100 5.28 9.17 21.13
CA SER A 100 4.71 9.45 22.43
C SER A 100 3.27 9.00 22.36
N LEU A 101 2.88 7.97 23.12
CA LEU A 101 1.53 7.43 23.22
C LEU A 101 0.53 8.44 23.80
N GLN A 102 0.84 9.72 23.70
CA GLN A 102 0.00 10.83 24.16
C GLN A 102 -0.08 11.88 23.08
N GLN A 103 -0.81 11.61 22.09
CA GLN A 103 -1.78 12.41 21.36
C GLN A 103 -2.29 11.55 20.21
N GLN A 104 -3.30 10.78 20.52
CA GLN A 104 -4.24 10.37 19.49
C GLN A 104 -4.69 11.67 18.80
N PRO A 105 -4.35 11.90 17.51
CA PRO A 105 -5.17 12.82 16.73
C PRO A 105 -6.56 12.23 16.89
N LYS A 106 -7.53 13.07 17.33
CA LYS A 106 -8.94 12.71 17.35
C LYS A 106 -9.18 11.87 16.09
N SER A 107 -9.44 10.62 16.30
CA SER A 107 -9.77 9.68 15.26
C SER A 107 -10.91 10.29 14.44
N ILE A 108 -10.57 10.89 13.31
CA ILE A 108 -11.44 10.75 12.16
C ILE A 108 -11.31 9.26 11.87
N GLN A 109 -12.16 8.49 12.51
CA GLN A 109 -12.47 7.13 12.10
C GLN A 109 -13.15 7.26 10.73
N LEU A 110 -12.34 7.51 9.72
CA LEU A 110 -12.65 7.01 8.41
C LEU A 110 -12.47 5.50 8.56
N GLU A 111 -13.50 4.86 9.06
CA GLU A 111 -13.67 3.43 8.90
C GLU A 111 -13.81 3.17 7.40
N ASN A 112 -12.66 3.10 6.72
CA ASN A 112 -12.56 2.59 5.36
C ASN A 112 -12.82 1.08 5.36
N LYS A 113 -13.84 0.64 6.13
CA LYS A 113 -14.29 -0.73 6.11
C LYS A 113 -15.15 -0.91 4.87
N ILE A 114 -14.74 -1.84 4.04
CA ILE A 114 -15.62 -2.39 3.02
C ILE A 114 -16.81 -3.00 3.77
N GLN A 115 -17.99 -2.45 3.56
CA GLN A 115 -19.24 -2.97 4.11
C GLN A 115 -19.96 -3.74 3.03
N ILE A 116 -20.08 -5.04 3.20
CA ILE A 116 -20.88 -5.88 2.31
C ILE A 116 -22.37 -5.54 2.54
N LEU A 117 -23.02 -5.13 1.49
CA LEU A 117 -24.46 -4.79 1.54
C LEU A 117 -25.34 -5.99 1.19
N GLN A 118 -24.99 -6.68 0.11
CA GLN A 118 -25.75 -7.83 -0.40
C GLN A 118 -24.88 -8.71 -1.27
N ASP A 119 -25.22 -9.97 -1.39
CA ASP A 119 -24.65 -10.91 -2.34
C ASP A 119 -25.74 -11.56 -3.19
N PHE A 120 -25.42 -11.81 -4.45
CA PHE A 120 -26.34 -12.33 -5.47
C PHE A 120 -25.66 -13.43 -6.30
N ILE A 121 -26.46 -14.14 -7.07
CA ILE A 121 -25.97 -14.95 -8.18
C ILE A 121 -25.35 -14.02 -9.21
N LEU A 122 -24.26 -14.44 -9.83
CA LEU A 122 -23.57 -13.68 -10.90
C LEU A 122 -24.53 -13.42 -12.06
N SER A 123 -24.94 -12.18 -12.25
CA SER A 123 -25.91 -11.78 -13.27
C SER A 123 -25.54 -10.52 -14.02
N SER A 124 -24.70 -9.66 -13.48
CA SER A 124 -24.26 -8.42 -14.12
C SER A 124 -23.48 -8.67 -15.41
N CYS A 125 -23.94 -8.08 -16.52
CA CYS A 125 -23.30 -8.23 -17.82
C CYS A 125 -21.79 -7.89 -17.82
N SER A 126 -21.39 -6.87 -17.05
CA SER A 126 -19.98 -6.48 -16.92
C SER A 126 -19.13 -7.53 -16.22
N LEU A 127 -19.64 -8.17 -15.17
CA LEU A 127 -18.93 -9.24 -14.46
C LEU A 127 -18.87 -10.52 -15.31
N LEU A 128 -19.95 -10.86 -16.01
CA LEU A 128 -19.97 -11.98 -16.94
C LEU A 128 -19.02 -11.77 -18.11
N TYR A 129 -18.97 -10.53 -18.65
CA TYR A 129 -18.00 -10.16 -19.67
C TYR A 129 -16.56 -10.28 -19.16
N TYR A 130 -16.27 -9.84 -17.94
CA TYR A 130 -14.96 -10.00 -17.31
C TYR A 130 -14.55 -11.48 -17.21
N LEU A 131 -15.43 -12.35 -16.73
CA LEU A 131 -15.19 -13.80 -16.66
C LEU A 131 -14.89 -14.39 -18.05
N LYS A 132 -15.66 -14.00 -19.04
CA LYS A 132 -15.44 -14.42 -20.44
C LYS A 132 -14.07 -13.99 -20.95
N GLN A 133 -13.64 -12.75 -20.67
CA GLN A 133 -12.31 -12.25 -21.04
C GLN A 133 -11.19 -13.08 -20.38
N ARG A 134 -11.42 -13.55 -19.17
CA ARG A 134 -10.50 -14.41 -18.41
C ARG A 134 -10.60 -15.87 -18.78
N LYS A 135 -11.48 -16.24 -19.74
CA LYS A 135 -11.76 -17.61 -20.15
C LYS A 135 -12.22 -18.51 -19.00
N ILE A 136 -12.95 -17.92 -18.04
CA ILE A 136 -13.54 -18.66 -16.92
C ILE A 136 -15.00 -18.97 -17.30
N PRO A 137 -15.37 -20.26 -17.42
CA PRO A 137 -16.75 -20.66 -17.67
C PRO A 137 -17.68 -20.20 -16.56
N TYR A 138 -18.88 -19.75 -16.92
CA TYR A 138 -19.87 -19.28 -15.96
C TYR A 138 -20.21 -20.38 -14.93
N GLU A 139 -20.36 -21.60 -15.38
CA GLU A 139 -20.72 -22.75 -14.55
C GLU A 139 -19.69 -23.01 -13.45
N ILE A 140 -18.42 -22.74 -13.73
CA ILE A 140 -17.35 -22.85 -12.73
C ILE A 140 -17.40 -21.65 -11.78
N ALA A 141 -17.56 -20.43 -12.32
CA ALA A 141 -17.60 -19.23 -11.50
C ALA A 141 -18.79 -19.24 -10.52
N ASP A 142 -19.96 -19.69 -10.94
CA ASP A 142 -21.17 -19.73 -10.12
C ASP A 142 -21.08 -20.69 -8.92
N LEU A 143 -20.21 -21.69 -8.98
CA LEU A 143 -19.95 -22.61 -7.87
C LEU A 143 -19.16 -21.94 -6.73
N PHE A 144 -18.25 -21.02 -7.05
CA PHE A 144 -17.26 -20.50 -6.10
C PHE A 144 -17.41 -19.01 -5.82
N CYS A 145 -18.10 -18.28 -6.68
CA CYS A 145 -18.20 -16.83 -6.64
C CYS A 145 -19.65 -16.35 -6.49
N ARG A 146 -19.77 -15.14 -5.96
CA ARG A 146 -21.03 -14.39 -5.92
C ARG A 146 -20.81 -12.99 -6.47
N GLU A 147 -21.84 -12.37 -6.98
CA GLU A 147 -21.86 -10.93 -7.22
C GLU A 147 -22.10 -10.24 -5.88
N VAL A 148 -21.12 -9.48 -5.41
CA VAL A 148 -21.16 -8.81 -4.12
C VAL A 148 -21.32 -7.32 -4.33
N ARG A 149 -22.35 -6.74 -3.74
CA ARG A 149 -22.55 -5.30 -3.64
C ARG A 149 -21.97 -4.83 -2.32
N TYR A 150 -21.06 -3.87 -2.37
CA TYR A 150 -20.41 -3.35 -1.17
C TYR A 150 -20.32 -1.82 -1.19
N GLN A 151 -20.24 -1.24 -0.01
CA GLN A 151 -20.03 0.18 0.18
C GLN A 151 -18.58 0.43 0.58
N PHE A 152 -17.98 1.42 -0.05
CA PHE A 152 -16.67 1.92 0.31
C PHE A 152 -16.65 3.45 0.13
N ASN A 153 -16.31 4.19 1.18
CA ASN A 153 -16.29 5.66 1.18
C ASN A 153 -17.57 6.28 0.58
N GLU A 154 -18.73 5.95 1.12
CA GLU A 154 -20.05 6.46 0.71
C GLU A 154 -20.48 6.08 -0.72
N LYS A 155 -19.69 5.33 -1.46
CA LYS A 155 -20.03 4.85 -2.80
C LYS A 155 -20.32 3.37 -2.78
N ILE A 156 -21.30 2.98 -3.59
CA ILE A 156 -21.67 1.58 -3.78
C ILE A 156 -20.95 1.03 -5.00
N TYR A 157 -20.36 -0.13 -4.82
CA TYR A 157 -19.65 -0.88 -5.86
C TYR A 157 -20.20 -2.30 -5.93
N TYR A 158 -19.88 -2.99 -7.00
CA TYR A 158 -20.13 -4.42 -7.14
C TYR A 158 -18.87 -5.12 -7.68
N ALA A 159 -18.66 -6.34 -7.23
CA ALA A 159 -17.50 -7.16 -7.59
C ALA A 159 -17.86 -8.65 -7.60
N ILE A 160 -16.95 -9.45 -8.14
CA ILE A 160 -16.95 -10.90 -7.94
C ILE A 160 -16.31 -11.16 -6.58
N GLY A 161 -17.05 -11.79 -5.67
CA GLY A 161 -16.60 -12.12 -4.33
C GLY A 161 -16.49 -13.62 -4.13
N PHE A 162 -15.41 -14.04 -3.47
CA PHE A 162 -15.21 -15.40 -2.99
C PHE A 162 -15.55 -15.46 -1.51
N LYS A 163 -16.46 -16.33 -1.13
CA LYS A 163 -16.80 -16.50 0.29
C LYS A 163 -15.62 -17.12 1.03
N ASN A 164 -15.22 -16.48 2.14
CA ASN A 164 -14.14 -16.98 2.98
C ASN A 164 -14.66 -17.73 4.21
N ASP A 165 -13.76 -18.43 4.92
CA ASP A 165 -14.10 -19.26 6.09
C ASP A 165 -14.61 -18.43 7.29
N ALA A 166 -14.32 -17.13 7.32
CA ALA A 166 -14.80 -16.21 8.34
C ALA A 166 -16.23 -15.71 8.08
N GLY A 167 -16.87 -16.15 6.99
CA GLY A 167 -18.23 -15.75 6.60
C GLY A 167 -18.32 -14.42 5.85
N GLY A 168 -17.17 -13.81 5.52
CA GLY A 168 -17.07 -12.62 4.66
C GLY A 168 -16.76 -12.98 3.21
N TYR A 169 -16.33 -11.95 2.44
CA TYR A 169 -15.97 -12.07 1.04
C TYR A 169 -14.58 -11.48 0.76
N GLU A 170 -13.82 -12.14 -0.09
CA GLU A 170 -12.67 -11.59 -0.79
C GLU A 170 -13.15 -11.08 -2.16
N LEU A 171 -12.82 -9.80 -2.50
CA LEU A 171 -13.35 -9.07 -3.65
C LEU A 171 -12.27 -8.82 -4.70
#